data_917609ad7dac80f4f878b9b008f3ceb4
#
_entry.id   917609ad7dac80f4f878b9b008f3ceb4
#
_cell.length_a   1.000
_cell.length_b   1.000
_cell.length_c   1.000
_cell.angle_alpha   90.00
_cell.angle_beta   90.00
_cell.angle_gamma   90.00
#
_symmetry.space_group_name_H-M   'P 1'
#
loop_
_entity.id
_entity.type
_entity.pdbx_description
1 polymer ?
#
loop_
_entity_poly.entity_id
_entity_poly.type
_entity_poly.pdbx_seq_one_letter_code
_entity_poly.pdbx_strand_id
1 'polypeptide(L)'
;MYEVFLNDRKIIITGTGNKLIVKEAVITENLNTANEVKNWCQEFTVSDTKMAVLLHSSPANFWENMFLPIFKEVPAAGGVVIRENKLLLIYRNEKWDLPKGKIDIGETTEEAAMREVAEECGITGHAITKKLPSTFHIYQSPWKETFGLWIIKETHWFEMNYNGTEDGKPETGENITEIRWFARNELNVVLANTYESLKQVILGYQESFPSKCSR
;
A
#
# COMPACT_ATOMS: atom_id res chain seq x y z
N MET A 1 -7.64 13.74 -5.62
CA MET A 1 -8.28 12.51 -5.09
C MET A 1 -7.22 11.73 -4.35
N TYR A 2 -7.52 11.29 -3.13
CA TYR A 2 -6.64 10.45 -2.31
C TYR A 2 -7.36 9.14 -2.00
N GLU A 3 -6.62 8.04 -1.99
CA GLU A 3 -7.10 6.72 -1.58
C GLU A 3 -6.33 6.27 -0.35
N VAL A 4 -7.05 5.91 0.70
CA VAL A 4 -6.49 5.48 1.99
C VAL A 4 -7.15 4.16 2.38
N PHE A 5 -6.38 3.28 2.97
CA PHE A 5 -6.87 1.98 3.41
C PHE A 5 -6.83 1.89 4.94
N LEU A 6 -7.94 1.47 5.53
CA LEU A 6 -8.06 1.10 6.93
C LEU A 6 -8.28 -0.41 6.99
N ASN A 7 -7.22 -1.18 7.29
CA ASN A 7 -7.22 -2.63 7.09
C ASN A 7 -7.56 -2.98 5.63
N ASP A 8 -8.57 -3.81 5.39
CA ASP A 8 -9.05 -4.19 4.05
C ASP A 8 -10.24 -3.32 3.58
N ARG A 9 -10.38 -2.08 4.08
CA ARG A 9 -11.45 -1.14 3.74
C ARG A 9 -10.89 0.12 3.10
N LYS A 10 -11.58 0.63 2.10
CA LYS A 10 -11.13 1.77 1.29
C LYS A 10 -11.84 3.06 1.71
N ILE A 11 -11.07 4.13 1.83
CA ILE A 11 -11.54 5.50 2.00
C ILE A 11 -11.08 6.31 0.80
N ILE A 12 -12.00 6.97 0.12
CA ILE A 12 -11.72 7.87 -1.00
C ILE A 12 -12.01 9.30 -0.56
N ILE A 13 -11.02 10.19 -0.67
CA ILE A 13 -11.17 11.62 -0.41
C ILE A 13 -11.19 12.35 -1.75
N THR A 14 -12.29 13.04 -2.06
CA THR A 14 -12.46 13.65 -3.39
C THR A 14 -13.34 14.89 -3.36
N GLY A 15 -13.43 15.60 -4.49
CA GLY A 15 -14.23 16.80 -4.65
C GLY A 15 -15.72 16.53 -4.76
N THR A 16 -16.55 17.43 -4.25
CA THR A 16 -18.02 17.37 -4.30
C THR A 16 -18.60 17.30 -5.72
N GLY A 17 -17.82 17.72 -6.75
CA GLY A 17 -18.19 17.63 -8.17
C GLY A 17 -17.92 16.28 -8.83
N ASN A 18 -17.22 15.38 -8.17
CA ASN A 18 -16.92 14.05 -8.70
C ASN A 18 -18.10 13.11 -8.48
N LYS A 19 -18.78 12.77 -9.57
CA LYS A 19 -19.82 11.72 -9.56
C LYS A 19 -19.16 10.33 -9.54
N LEU A 20 -18.56 9.98 -8.41
CA LEU A 20 -18.16 8.60 -8.16
C LEU A 20 -19.44 7.78 -7.93
N ILE A 21 -19.89 7.05 -8.96
CA ILE A 21 -20.95 6.05 -8.82
C ILE A 21 -20.28 4.81 -8.20
N VAL A 22 -20.07 4.84 -6.90
CA VAL A 22 -19.61 3.67 -6.15
C VAL A 22 -20.84 3.05 -5.51
N LYS A 23 -21.33 1.96 -6.08
CA LYS A 23 -22.37 1.15 -5.46
C LYS A 23 -21.82 0.66 -4.11
N GLU A 24 -22.59 0.79 -3.03
CA GLU A 24 -22.26 0.32 -1.68
C GLU A 24 -21.25 1.17 -0.87
N ALA A 25 -20.83 2.35 -1.33
CA ALA A 25 -20.03 3.26 -0.51
C ALA A 25 -20.92 4.13 0.39
N VAL A 26 -20.47 4.32 1.64
CA VAL A 26 -21.04 5.37 2.50
C VAL A 26 -20.41 6.70 2.12
N ILE A 27 -21.25 7.67 1.78
CA ILE A 27 -20.81 9.02 1.43
C ILE A 27 -20.93 9.89 2.66
N THR A 28 -19.85 10.57 3.02
CA THR A 28 -19.80 11.53 4.13
C THR A 28 -19.36 12.90 3.61
N GLU A 29 -20.13 13.91 3.96
CA GLU A 29 -19.86 15.31 3.65
C GLU A 29 -19.70 16.12 4.94
N ASN A 30 -19.16 17.32 4.82
CA ASN A 30 -19.14 18.31 5.91
C ASN A 30 -18.28 17.94 7.14
N LEU A 31 -17.21 17.15 6.95
CA LEU A 31 -16.16 17.05 7.95
C LEU A 31 -15.24 18.27 7.80
N ASN A 32 -15.30 19.20 8.74
CA ASN A 32 -14.66 20.51 8.63
C ASN A 32 -13.52 20.71 9.65
N THR A 33 -13.32 19.75 10.56
CA THR A 33 -12.28 19.80 11.59
C THR A 33 -11.56 18.47 11.72
N ALA A 34 -10.30 18.51 12.16
CA ALA A 34 -9.53 17.29 12.43
C ALA A 34 -10.19 16.40 13.51
N ASN A 35 -10.89 17.00 14.46
CA ASN A 35 -11.58 16.23 15.50
C ASN A 35 -12.79 15.46 14.93
N GLU A 36 -13.57 16.06 14.03
CA GLU A 36 -14.65 15.37 13.32
C GLU A 36 -14.12 14.21 12.47
N VAL A 37 -13.01 14.43 11.75
CA VAL A 37 -12.34 13.37 10.97
C VAL A 37 -11.88 12.23 11.88
N LYS A 38 -11.28 12.54 13.04
CA LYS A 38 -10.84 11.55 14.01
C LYS A 38 -12.00 10.70 14.54
N ASN A 39 -13.09 11.35 14.92
CA ASN A 39 -14.31 10.65 15.40
C ASN A 39 -14.90 9.77 14.29
N TRP A 40 -14.98 10.30 13.07
CA TRP A 40 -15.43 9.55 11.91
C TRP A 40 -14.54 8.30 11.63
N CYS A 41 -13.22 8.42 11.73
CA CYS A 41 -12.32 7.28 11.60
C CYS A 41 -12.58 6.22 12.68
N GLN A 42 -12.85 6.63 13.91
CA GLN A 42 -13.21 5.70 15.01
C GLN A 42 -14.52 4.96 14.71
N GLU A 43 -15.56 5.67 14.28
CA GLU A 43 -16.84 5.07 13.89
C GLU A 43 -16.69 4.14 12.69
N PHE A 44 -15.92 4.56 11.67
CA PHE A 44 -15.64 3.73 10.51
C PHE A 44 -14.90 2.45 10.90
N THR A 45 -14.01 2.48 11.91
CA THR A 45 -13.26 1.29 12.39
C THR A 45 -14.19 0.19 12.89
N VAL A 46 -15.31 0.52 13.54
CA VAL A 46 -16.24 -0.45 14.12
C VAL A 46 -17.44 -0.75 13.21
N SER A 47 -17.55 -0.09 12.06
CA SER A 47 -18.61 -0.32 11.08
C SER A 47 -18.33 -1.53 10.19
N ASP A 48 -19.35 -2.09 9.55
CA ASP A 48 -19.24 -3.14 8.55
C ASP A 48 -18.98 -2.59 7.13
N THR A 49 -18.92 -1.27 6.99
CA THR A 49 -18.74 -0.57 5.71
C THR A 49 -17.39 -0.92 5.08
N LYS A 50 -17.40 -1.38 3.84
CA LYS A 50 -16.17 -1.74 3.10
C LYS A 50 -15.53 -0.56 2.38
N MET A 51 -16.33 0.43 2.01
CA MET A 51 -15.88 1.60 1.28
C MET A 51 -16.60 2.87 1.77
N ALA A 52 -15.84 3.94 1.93
CA ALA A 52 -16.38 5.25 2.22
C ALA A 52 -15.83 6.30 1.24
N VAL A 53 -16.63 7.33 0.97
CA VAL A 53 -16.24 8.49 0.17
C VAL A 53 -16.41 9.74 1.02
N LEU A 54 -15.32 10.43 1.28
CA LEU A 54 -15.32 11.73 1.95
C LEU A 54 -15.31 12.82 0.87
N LEU A 55 -16.39 13.57 0.80
CA LEU A 55 -16.55 14.67 -0.13
C LEU A 55 -16.20 16.00 0.53
N HIS A 56 -15.30 16.75 -0.09
CA HIS A 56 -14.95 18.10 0.37
C HIS A 56 -14.76 19.06 -0.81
N SER A 57 -15.13 20.33 -0.64
CA SER A 57 -14.98 21.35 -1.69
C SER A 57 -13.52 21.58 -2.12
N SER A 58 -12.57 21.36 -1.21
CA SER A 58 -11.14 21.43 -1.44
C SER A 58 -10.45 20.17 -0.88
N PRO A 59 -10.36 19.08 -1.65
CA PRO A 59 -9.78 17.82 -1.17
C PRO A 59 -8.33 17.90 -0.72
N ALA A 60 -7.51 18.75 -1.36
CA ALA A 60 -6.12 18.95 -0.97
C ALA A 60 -6.02 19.63 0.40
N ASN A 61 -6.77 20.71 0.61
CA ASN A 61 -6.82 21.38 1.91
C ASN A 61 -7.37 20.46 3.03
N PHE A 62 -8.39 19.66 2.71
CA PHE A 62 -8.92 18.67 3.64
C PHE A 62 -7.86 17.64 4.01
N TRP A 63 -7.14 17.11 3.03
CA TRP A 63 -6.05 16.16 3.23
C TRP A 63 -4.96 16.72 4.15
N GLU A 64 -4.43 17.89 3.82
CA GLU A 64 -3.27 18.47 4.51
C GLU A 64 -3.61 19.03 5.90
N ASN A 65 -4.79 19.64 6.08
CA ASN A 65 -5.10 20.41 7.28
C ASN A 65 -6.12 19.76 8.21
N MET A 66 -6.84 18.72 7.75
CA MET A 66 -7.88 18.06 8.56
C MET A 66 -7.64 16.57 8.71
N PHE A 67 -7.21 15.88 7.63
CA PHE A 67 -7.00 14.45 7.64
C PHE A 67 -5.62 14.06 8.18
N LEU A 68 -4.53 14.50 7.54
CA LEU A 68 -3.17 14.16 7.97
C LEU A 68 -2.85 14.49 9.42
N PRO A 69 -3.26 15.67 9.98
CA PRO A 69 -2.87 16.04 11.33
C PRO A 69 -3.36 15.13 12.46
N ILE A 70 -4.32 14.23 12.19
CA ILE A 70 -4.79 13.28 13.20
C ILE A 70 -3.87 12.06 13.35
N PHE A 71 -2.93 11.88 12.42
CA PHE A 71 -2.07 10.71 12.37
C PHE A 71 -0.62 11.04 12.74
N LYS A 72 0.06 10.06 13.33
CA LYS A 72 1.51 10.01 13.34
C LYS A 72 1.97 9.36 12.04
N GLU A 73 2.80 10.07 11.28
CA GLU A 73 3.32 9.56 10.02
C GLU A 73 4.40 8.50 10.25
N VAL A 74 4.35 7.44 9.44
CA VAL A 74 5.35 6.38 9.38
C VAL A 74 5.67 6.15 7.90
N PRO A 75 6.71 6.81 7.36
CA PRO A 75 7.11 6.59 5.97
C PRO A 75 7.71 5.19 5.81
N ALA A 76 7.43 4.59 4.65
CA ALA A 76 7.96 3.30 4.25
C ALA A 76 8.29 3.31 2.75
N ALA A 77 9.14 2.38 2.32
CA ALA A 77 9.45 2.18 0.92
C ALA A 77 9.56 0.69 0.59
N GLY A 78 9.31 0.33 -0.66
CA GLY A 78 9.38 -1.06 -1.10
C GLY A 78 9.42 -1.23 -2.60
N GLY A 79 9.56 -2.49 -3.03
CA GLY A 79 9.82 -2.86 -4.41
C GLY A 79 8.75 -3.73 -5.05
N VAL A 80 8.43 -3.40 -6.30
CA VAL A 80 7.76 -4.27 -7.27
C VAL A 80 8.85 -4.89 -8.14
N VAL A 81 9.40 -6.02 -7.67
CA VAL A 81 10.60 -6.61 -8.27
C VAL A 81 10.23 -7.59 -9.38
N ILE A 82 10.81 -7.39 -10.54
CA ILE A 82 10.50 -8.12 -11.77
C ILE A 82 11.74 -8.89 -12.25
N ARG A 83 11.57 -10.20 -12.51
CA ARG A 83 12.53 -11.06 -13.18
C ARG A 83 11.83 -11.89 -14.25
N GLU A 84 12.24 -11.78 -15.50
CA GLU A 84 11.70 -12.59 -16.61
C GLU A 84 10.15 -12.55 -16.70
N ASN A 85 9.54 -11.38 -16.54
CA ASN A 85 8.10 -11.17 -16.50
C ASN A 85 7.38 -11.88 -15.32
N LYS A 86 8.09 -12.20 -14.25
CA LYS A 86 7.54 -12.68 -12.99
C LYS A 86 7.70 -11.62 -11.91
N LEU A 87 6.72 -11.54 -11.03
CA LEU A 87 6.70 -10.64 -9.87
C LEU A 87 7.13 -11.38 -8.62
N LEU A 88 8.07 -10.80 -7.87
CA LEU A 88 8.49 -11.30 -6.56
C LEU A 88 7.48 -10.90 -5.50
N LEU A 89 7.03 -11.86 -4.71
CA LEU A 89 6.17 -11.64 -3.56
C LEU A 89 6.71 -12.42 -2.36
N ILE A 90 6.45 -11.85 -1.18
CA ILE A 90 6.70 -12.48 0.11
C ILE A 90 5.37 -12.97 0.70
N TYR A 91 5.41 -14.04 1.49
CA TYR A 91 4.24 -14.52 2.24
C TYR A 91 4.48 -14.32 3.72
N ARG A 92 3.68 -13.43 4.34
CA ARG A 92 3.72 -13.15 5.78
C ARG A 92 2.34 -12.87 6.33
N ASN A 93 2.12 -13.22 7.60
CA ASN A 93 0.83 -13.06 8.26
C ASN A 93 -0.33 -13.64 7.43
N GLU A 94 -0.11 -14.83 6.82
CA GLU A 94 -1.08 -15.57 6.02
C GLU A 94 -1.55 -14.84 4.73
N LYS A 95 -0.81 -13.81 4.26
CA LYS A 95 -1.11 -13.06 3.04
C LYS A 95 0.13 -12.88 2.17
N TRP A 96 -0.08 -12.78 0.86
CA TRP A 96 0.92 -12.32 -0.07
C TRP A 96 1.11 -10.80 0.07
N ASP A 97 2.35 -10.37 0.10
CA ASP A 97 2.75 -8.97 0.28
C ASP A 97 3.89 -8.62 -0.69
N LEU A 98 4.12 -7.34 -0.92
CA LEU A 98 5.30 -6.82 -1.59
C LEU A 98 6.38 -6.48 -0.54
N PRO A 99 7.67 -6.75 -0.82
CA PRO A 99 8.75 -6.43 0.11
C PRO A 99 8.83 -4.92 0.36
N LYS A 100 8.84 -4.52 1.63
CA LYS A 100 8.83 -3.12 2.09
C LYS A 100 9.06 -3.00 3.57
N GLY A 101 9.68 -1.92 3.98
CA GLY A 101 9.77 -1.60 5.39
C GLY A 101 9.88 -0.11 5.67
N LYS A 102 10.25 0.27 6.88
CA LYS A 102 10.36 1.66 7.30
C LYS A 102 11.58 2.32 6.68
N ILE A 103 11.46 3.61 6.40
CA ILE A 103 12.59 4.44 6.00
C ILE A 103 13.36 4.83 7.26
N ASP A 104 14.65 4.57 7.30
CA ASP A 104 15.52 4.93 8.40
C ASP A 104 15.91 6.42 8.38
N ILE A 105 16.34 6.94 9.51
CA ILE A 105 16.74 8.35 9.63
C ILE A 105 17.93 8.64 8.71
N GLY A 106 17.74 9.57 7.78
CA GLY A 106 18.77 10.00 6.83
C GLY A 106 18.81 9.17 5.54
N GLU A 107 17.95 8.19 5.40
CA GLU A 107 17.81 7.35 4.21
C GLU A 107 16.82 7.99 3.21
N THR A 108 17.12 7.91 1.94
CA THR A 108 16.15 8.28 0.88
C THR A 108 15.11 7.17 0.67
N THR A 109 14.01 7.48 0.02
CA THR A 109 12.97 6.48 -0.30
C THR A 109 13.50 5.37 -1.21
N GLU A 110 14.42 5.70 -2.12
CA GLU A 110 15.09 4.78 -3.03
C GLU A 110 16.03 3.82 -2.29
N GLU A 111 16.86 4.36 -1.39
CA GLU A 111 17.78 3.57 -0.57
C GLU A 111 17.03 2.60 0.32
N ALA A 112 15.98 3.07 1.00
CA ALA A 112 15.12 2.24 1.83
C ALA A 112 14.47 1.10 1.02
N ALA A 113 13.91 1.40 -0.15
CA ALA A 113 13.29 0.40 -0.99
C ALA A 113 14.28 -0.68 -1.45
N MET A 114 15.51 -0.29 -1.81
CA MET A 114 16.57 -1.22 -2.20
C MET A 114 17.02 -2.09 -1.02
N ARG A 115 17.21 -1.50 0.16
CA ARG A 115 17.62 -2.20 1.38
C ARG A 115 16.55 -3.20 1.81
N GLU A 116 15.30 -2.77 1.90
CA GLU A 116 14.19 -3.62 2.36
C GLU A 116 13.97 -4.85 1.43
N VAL A 117 14.06 -4.65 0.11
CA VAL A 117 14.00 -5.77 -0.83
C VAL A 117 15.17 -6.74 -0.61
N ALA A 118 16.37 -6.23 -0.36
CA ALA A 118 17.54 -7.08 -0.10
C ALA A 118 17.38 -7.86 1.22
N GLU A 119 16.94 -7.20 2.27
CA GLU A 119 16.75 -7.79 3.61
C GLU A 119 15.61 -8.81 3.64
N GLU A 120 14.42 -8.42 3.23
CA GLU A 120 13.22 -9.30 3.29
C GLU A 120 13.29 -10.48 2.31
N CYS A 121 13.96 -10.28 1.15
CA CYS A 121 13.99 -11.30 0.08
C CYS A 121 15.34 -12.01 -0.07
N GLY A 122 16.42 -11.53 0.56
CA GLY A 122 17.75 -12.12 0.43
C GLY A 122 18.32 -12.09 -0.99
N ILE A 123 17.93 -11.11 -1.82
CA ILE A 123 18.44 -10.92 -3.18
C ILE A 123 19.29 -9.65 -3.27
N THR A 124 20.26 -9.65 -4.16
CA THR A 124 21.14 -8.50 -4.42
C THR A 124 21.28 -8.25 -5.91
N GLY A 125 21.57 -6.99 -6.29
CA GLY A 125 21.74 -6.62 -7.73
C GLY A 125 20.43 -6.32 -8.45
N HIS A 126 19.32 -6.16 -7.72
CA HIS A 126 18.12 -5.53 -8.25
C HIS A 126 18.37 -4.03 -8.45
N ALA A 127 17.67 -3.40 -9.38
CA ALA A 127 17.86 -1.99 -9.72
C ALA A 127 16.51 -1.30 -9.96
N ILE A 128 16.34 -0.12 -9.40
CA ILE A 128 15.15 0.71 -9.63
C ILE A 128 15.07 1.14 -11.09
N THR A 129 13.91 0.97 -11.69
CA THR A 129 13.61 1.41 -13.05
C THR A 129 12.62 2.57 -13.08
N LYS A 130 11.70 2.62 -12.11
CA LYS A 130 10.61 3.59 -12.12
C LYS A 130 10.03 3.78 -10.72
N LYS A 131 9.66 5.03 -10.38
CA LYS A 131 8.82 5.32 -9.22
C LYS A 131 7.35 5.08 -9.56
N LEU A 132 6.64 4.41 -8.66
CA LEU A 132 5.22 4.12 -8.76
C LEU A 132 4.41 5.00 -7.79
N PRO A 133 3.08 5.09 -7.94
CA PRO A 133 2.23 5.77 -6.96
C PRO A 133 2.37 5.17 -5.56
N SER A 134 2.42 6.03 -4.54
CA SER A 134 2.41 5.62 -3.14
C SER A 134 1.05 5.05 -2.73
N THR A 135 1.05 4.21 -1.70
CA THR A 135 -0.17 3.75 -1.02
C THR A 135 -0.21 4.27 0.40
N PHE A 136 -1.41 4.59 0.90
CA PHE A 136 -1.64 5.07 2.25
C PHE A 136 -2.44 4.05 3.05
N HIS A 137 -1.91 3.65 4.20
CA HIS A 137 -2.58 2.75 5.13
C HIS A 137 -2.67 3.40 6.50
N ILE A 138 -3.88 3.48 7.07
CA ILE A 138 -4.11 3.99 8.41
C ILE A 138 -4.52 2.86 9.36
N TYR A 139 -4.08 2.96 10.60
CA TYR A 139 -4.39 2.00 11.66
C TYR A 139 -4.16 2.60 13.04
N GLN A 140 -4.75 2.01 14.06
CA GLN A 140 -4.37 2.30 15.44
C GLN A 140 -3.18 1.43 15.83
N SER A 141 -2.15 2.04 16.38
CA SER A 141 -0.93 1.34 16.77
C SER A 141 -1.19 0.28 17.85
N PRO A 142 -0.80 -0.97 17.63
CA PRO A 142 -0.86 -2.02 18.64
C PRO A 142 0.37 -2.04 19.58
N TRP A 143 1.41 -1.25 19.26
CA TRP A 143 2.69 -1.27 19.95
C TRP A 143 2.62 -0.51 21.28
N LYS A 144 3.25 -1.05 22.33
CA LYS A 144 3.19 -0.53 23.69
C LYS A 144 3.49 0.97 23.80
N GLU A 145 4.53 1.45 23.12
CA GLU A 145 5.00 2.84 23.16
C GLU A 145 4.07 3.83 22.45
N THR A 146 3.27 3.33 21.53
CA THR A 146 2.37 4.14 20.69
C THR A 146 0.93 3.63 20.71
N PHE A 147 0.58 2.82 21.71
CA PHE A 147 -0.71 2.14 21.78
C PHE A 147 -1.88 3.12 21.62
N GLY A 148 -2.77 2.80 20.68
CA GLY A 148 -3.98 3.58 20.40
C GLY A 148 -3.75 4.87 19.59
N LEU A 149 -2.50 5.25 19.30
CA LEU A 149 -2.25 6.36 18.38
C LEU A 149 -2.69 5.98 16.96
N TRP A 150 -3.31 6.94 16.29
CA TRP A 150 -3.59 6.82 14.87
C TRP A 150 -2.30 6.99 14.07
N ILE A 151 -2.00 6.03 13.23
CA ILE A 151 -0.83 6.00 12.35
C ILE A 151 -1.31 6.09 10.90
N ILE A 152 -0.60 6.88 10.09
CA ILE A 152 -0.66 6.80 8.64
C ILE A 152 0.69 6.31 8.12
N LYS A 153 0.67 5.19 7.41
CA LYS A 153 1.84 4.63 6.73
C LYS A 153 1.72 4.97 5.24
N GLU A 154 2.55 5.88 4.77
CA GLU A 154 2.78 6.07 3.34
C GLU A 154 3.85 5.08 2.89
N THR A 155 3.56 4.28 1.88
CA THR A 155 4.56 3.39 1.27
C THR A 155 4.88 3.88 -0.13
N HIS A 156 6.14 4.27 -0.33
CA HIS A 156 6.71 4.65 -1.62
C HIS A 156 7.10 3.39 -2.38
N TRP A 157 6.52 3.20 -3.56
CA TRP A 157 6.76 2.02 -4.37
C TRP A 157 7.71 2.30 -5.53
N PHE A 158 8.59 1.33 -5.80
CA PHE A 158 9.52 1.37 -6.92
C PHE A 158 9.45 0.08 -7.72
N GLU A 159 9.27 0.21 -9.03
CA GLU A 159 9.50 -0.90 -9.95
C GLU A 159 11.00 -1.17 -10.05
N MET A 160 11.38 -2.43 -9.95
CA MET A 160 12.77 -2.86 -9.97
C MET A 160 12.98 -4.04 -10.90
N ASN A 161 14.04 -4.02 -11.67
CA ASN A 161 14.50 -5.18 -12.44
C ASN A 161 15.52 -5.98 -11.63
N TYR A 162 15.38 -7.30 -11.68
CA TYR A 162 16.33 -8.23 -11.11
C TYR A 162 16.82 -9.21 -12.20
N ASN A 163 18.13 -9.22 -12.45
CA ASN A 163 18.76 -10.07 -13.47
C ASN A 163 19.54 -11.24 -12.86
N GLY A 164 19.51 -11.41 -11.54
CA GLY A 164 20.14 -12.52 -10.85
C GLY A 164 19.37 -13.83 -11.02
N THR A 165 20.00 -14.93 -10.63
CA THR A 165 19.45 -16.29 -10.74
C THR A 165 18.89 -16.81 -9.41
N GLU A 166 19.15 -16.11 -8.30
CA GLU A 166 18.70 -16.53 -6.97
C GLU A 166 17.19 -16.37 -6.83
N ASP A 167 16.53 -17.37 -6.25
CA ASP A 167 15.09 -17.32 -6.03
C ASP A 167 14.71 -16.50 -4.79
N GLY A 168 15.69 -16.19 -3.97
CA GLY A 168 15.52 -15.43 -2.73
C GLY A 168 15.47 -16.34 -1.50
N LYS A 169 15.65 -15.72 -0.33
CA LYS A 169 15.58 -16.36 0.98
C LYS A 169 14.78 -15.48 1.93
N PRO A 170 13.71 -16.00 2.57
CA PRO A 170 12.87 -15.20 3.44
C PRO A 170 13.61 -14.76 4.72
N GLU A 171 13.39 -13.50 5.12
CA GLU A 171 13.80 -13.00 6.43
C GLU A 171 12.80 -13.45 7.50
N THR A 172 13.20 -14.46 8.28
CA THR A 172 12.31 -15.09 9.26
C THR A 172 12.02 -14.22 10.48
N GLY A 173 12.88 -13.24 10.78
CA GLY A 173 12.69 -12.28 11.87
C GLY A 173 11.47 -11.38 11.68
N GLU A 174 10.99 -11.20 10.45
CA GLU A 174 9.80 -10.43 10.10
C GLU A 174 8.55 -11.29 9.81
N ASN A 175 8.54 -12.53 10.25
CA ASN A 175 7.45 -13.49 9.98
C ASN A 175 7.23 -13.78 8.48
N ILE A 176 8.25 -13.61 7.66
CA ILE A 176 8.21 -13.98 6.25
C ILE A 176 8.49 -15.49 6.17
N THR A 177 7.53 -16.25 5.67
CA THR A 177 7.60 -17.71 5.63
C THR A 177 7.87 -18.26 4.24
N GLU A 178 7.61 -17.49 3.19
CA GLU A 178 7.82 -17.89 1.80
C GLU A 178 8.18 -16.68 0.93
N ILE A 179 9.01 -16.92 -0.10
CA ILE A 179 9.25 -16.01 -1.21
C ILE A 179 8.92 -16.77 -2.49
N ARG A 180 8.21 -16.11 -3.41
CA ARG A 180 7.85 -16.76 -4.67
C ARG A 180 7.79 -15.75 -5.83
N TRP A 181 8.25 -16.21 -6.98
CA TRP A 181 8.15 -15.53 -8.26
C TRP A 181 6.89 -15.97 -8.99
N PHE A 182 5.92 -15.06 -9.08
CA PHE A 182 4.63 -15.33 -9.73
C PHE A 182 4.65 -14.90 -11.19
N ALA A 183 4.31 -15.81 -12.10
CA ALA A 183 4.01 -15.44 -13.45
C ALA A 183 2.68 -14.67 -13.52
N ARG A 184 2.51 -13.84 -14.56
CA ARG A 184 1.34 -12.99 -14.72
C ARG A 184 0.00 -13.73 -14.62
N ASN A 185 -0.08 -14.91 -15.19
CA ASN A 185 -1.30 -15.75 -15.16
C ASN A 185 -1.58 -16.38 -13.79
N GLU A 186 -0.64 -16.33 -12.85
CA GLU A 186 -0.79 -16.80 -11.48
C GLU A 186 -1.24 -15.69 -10.52
N LEU A 187 -1.21 -14.41 -10.93
CA LEU A 187 -1.52 -13.28 -10.05
C LEU A 187 -2.95 -13.27 -9.49
N ASN A 188 -3.89 -13.97 -10.11
CA ASN A 188 -5.23 -14.13 -9.55
C ASN A 188 -5.23 -14.80 -8.16
N VAL A 189 -4.30 -15.74 -7.91
CA VAL A 189 -4.13 -16.39 -6.60
C VAL A 189 -3.63 -15.36 -5.59
N VAL A 190 -2.70 -14.50 -5.99
CA VAL A 190 -2.19 -13.41 -5.15
C VAL A 190 -3.28 -12.41 -4.83
N LEU A 191 -4.03 -11.93 -5.83
CA LEU A 191 -5.12 -10.95 -5.66
C LEU A 191 -6.25 -11.46 -4.77
N ALA A 192 -6.45 -12.77 -4.69
CA ALA A 192 -7.43 -13.39 -3.81
C ALA A 192 -6.97 -13.40 -2.33
N ASN A 193 -5.66 -13.31 -2.06
CA ASN A 193 -5.11 -13.39 -0.71
C ASN A 193 -3.98 -12.37 -0.49
N THR A 194 -4.24 -11.11 -0.77
CA THR A 194 -3.35 -9.98 -0.49
C THR A 194 -4.12 -8.85 0.20
N TYR A 195 -3.40 -7.83 0.66
CA TYR A 195 -3.99 -6.63 1.24
C TYR A 195 -4.69 -5.79 0.17
N GLU A 196 -5.83 -5.20 0.50
CA GLU A 196 -6.61 -4.39 -0.44
C GLU A 196 -5.78 -3.22 -1.02
N SER A 197 -4.92 -2.62 -0.20
CA SER A 197 -4.01 -1.53 -0.60
C SER A 197 -2.99 -1.94 -1.68
N LEU A 198 -2.65 -3.22 -1.78
CA LEU A 198 -1.67 -3.72 -2.75
C LEU A 198 -2.29 -4.16 -4.07
N LYS A 199 -3.59 -4.42 -4.09
CA LYS A 199 -4.25 -4.91 -5.31
C LYS A 199 -4.02 -3.98 -6.49
N GLN A 200 -4.11 -2.66 -6.28
CA GLN A 200 -3.88 -1.69 -7.36
C GLN A 200 -2.43 -1.66 -7.84
N VAL A 201 -1.46 -1.83 -6.92
CA VAL A 201 -0.03 -1.89 -7.28
C VAL A 201 0.23 -3.13 -8.13
N ILE A 202 -0.31 -4.30 -7.73
CA ILE A 202 -0.17 -5.56 -8.45
C ILE A 202 -0.90 -5.54 -9.80
N LEU A 203 -2.10 -4.95 -9.86
CA LEU A 203 -2.86 -4.78 -11.10
C LEU A 203 -2.14 -3.83 -12.07
N GLY A 204 -1.55 -2.73 -11.57
CA GLY A 204 -0.74 -1.81 -12.38
C GLY A 204 0.45 -2.52 -13.04
N TYR A 205 1.11 -3.44 -12.33
CA TYR A 205 2.11 -4.33 -12.94
C TYR A 205 1.48 -5.24 -13.99
N GLN A 206 0.32 -5.82 -13.72
CA GLN A 206 -0.36 -6.73 -14.66
C GLN A 206 -0.74 -6.03 -15.98
N GLU A 207 -1.11 -4.76 -15.95
CA GLU A 207 -1.51 -3.96 -17.10
C GLU A 207 -0.32 -3.40 -17.90
N SER A 208 0.83 -3.18 -17.27
CA SER A 208 2.01 -2.59 -17.92
C SER A 208 2.66 -3.48 -19.00
N PHE A 209 2.30 -4.76 -19.05
CA PHE A 209 2.74 -5.68 -20.10
C PHE A 209 1.61 -5.88 -21.11
N PRO A 210 1.76 -5.43 -22.37
CA PRO A 210 0.77 -5.71 -23.42
C PRO A 210 0.60 -7.23 -23.53
N SER A 211 -0.65 -7.70 -23.47
CA SER A 211 -0.98 -9.07 -23.83
C SER A 211 -0.38 -9.34 -25.21
N LYS A 212 0.56 -10.29 -25.32
CA LYS A 212 0.96 -10.79 -26.64
C LYS A 212 -0.33 -11.25 -27.32
N CYS A 213 -0.75 -10.47 -28.29
CA CYS A 213 -1.79 -10.91 -29.23
C CYS A 213 -1.32 -12.27 -29.76
N SER A 214 -1.99 -13.35 -29.38
CA SER A 214 -1.83 -14.65 -30.00
C SER A 214 -2.16 -14.49 -31.50
N ARG A 215 -1.13 -14.59 -32.30
CA ARG A 215 -1.28 -14.81 -33.75
C ARG A 215 -1.50 -16.27 -34.00
#